data_07b1a7cb60e2f37172a64226003da155
#
_entry.id   07b1a7cb60e2f37172a64226003da155
#
_cell.length_a   1.000
_cell.length_b   1.000
_cell.length_c   1.000
_cell.angle_alpha   90.00
_cell.angle_beta   90.00
_cell.angle_gamma   90.00
#
_symmetry.space_group_name_H-M   'P 1'
#
loop_
_entity.id
_entity.type
_entity.pdbx_description
1 polymer ?
#
loop_
_entity_poly.entity_id
_entity_poly.type
_entity_poly.pdbx_seq_one_letter_code
_entity_poly.pdbx_strand_id
1 'polypeptide(L)'
;MRRRGIERAKEVCAIQDGAEWIQGFVHGHRHDALRILDFAHAADYVSEIADKVRESGGHLPAKWVDGVLHRLKHEGPARMLRHLSRLARRSPQIQEQVNYLQKRRELMDYPTYQQQGWPIGSGCACSLIEKLPVRAILEWWYEG
;
A
#
# COMPACT_ATOMS: atom_id res chain seq x y z
N MET A 1 -9.93 -0.68 -16.11
CA MET A 1 -8.67 -1.44 -16.17
C MET A 1 -8.00 -1.22 -17.52
N ARG A 2 -6.78 -0.75 -17.50
CA ARG A 2 -5.98 -0.62 -18.74
C ARG A 2 -5.21 -1.92 -18.98
N ARG A 3 -5.58 -2.65 -20.04
CA ARG A 3 -4.95 -3.94 -20.39
C ARG A 3 -3.80 -3.83 -21.39
N ARG A 4 -3.44 -2.63 -21.82
CA ARG A 4 -2.45 -2.46 -22.89
C ARG A 4 -1.09 -3.01 -22.46
N GLY A 5 -0.58 -4.01 -23.20
CA GLY A 5 0.77 -4.54 -23.05
C GLY A 5 0.99 -5.53 -21.91
N ILE A 6 -0.03 -5.86 -21.10
CA ILE A 6 0.12 -6.75 -19.94
C ILE A 6 0.60 -8.14 -20.37
N GLU A 7 0.05 -8.68 -21.46
CA GLU A 7 0.39 -10.02 -21.93
C GLU A 7 1.79 -10.10 -22.55
N ARG A 8 2.31 -8.99 -23.05
CA ARG A 8 3.61 -8.90 -23.71
C ARG A 8 4.71 -8.33 -22.83
N ALA A 9 4.36 -7.73 -21.70
CA ALA A 9 5.35 -7.15 -20.80
C ALA A 9 6.14 -8.23 -20.07
N LYS A 10 7.46 -8.04 -19.95
CA LYS A 10 8.33 -8.93 -19.18
C LYS A 10 8.09 -8.82 -17.69
N GLU A 11 7.79 -7.62 -17.20
CA GLU A 11 7.50 -7.34 -15.81
C GLU A 11 6.18 -6.59 -15.69
N VAL A 12 5.34 -7.00 -14.76
CA VAL A 12 4.05 -6.37 -14.47
C VAL A 12 3.97 -6.01 -13.00
N CYS A 13 3.53 -4.79 -12.73
CA CYS A 13 3.24 -4.30 -11.38
C CYS A 13 1.75 -3.99 -11.28
N ALA A 14 1.10 -4.46 -10.23
CA ALA A 14 -0.28 -4.15 -9.93
C ALA A 14 -0.35 -3.27 -8.68
N ILE A 15 -0.78 -2.02 -8.85
CA ILE A 15 -1.04 -1.08 -7.76
C ILE A 15 -2.53 -1.16 -7.42
N GLN A 16 -2.88 -1.44 -6.16
CA GLN A 16 -4.24 -1.76 -5.76
C GLN A 16 -4.55 -1.27 -4.35
N ASP A 17 -5.84 -1.27 -4.00
CA ASP A 17 -6.32 -0.91 -2.68
C ASP A 17 -6.21 -2.03 -1.63
N GLY A 18 -5.74 -3.21 -2.02
CA GLY A 18 -5.54 -4.36 -1.13
C GLY A 18 -6.78 -5.25 -0.96
N ALA A 19 -7.83 -5.06 -1.74
CA ALA A 19 -9.01 -5.93 -1.71
C ALA A 19 -8.65 -7.37 -2.12
N GLU A 20 -9.14 -8.36 -1.38
CA GLU A 20 -8.77 -9.77 -1.60
C GLU A 20 -9.15 -10.28 -2.99
N TRP A 21 -10.31 -9.88 -3.50
CA TRP A 21 -10.76 -10.30 -4.83
C TRP A 21 -9.85 -9.78 -5.95
N ILE A 22 -9.29 -8.56 -5.79
CA ILE A 22 -8.34 -7.99 -6.75
C ILE A 22 -7.05 -8.82 -6.77
N GLN A 23 -6.60 -9.28 -5.62
CA GLN A 23 -5.41 -10.13 -5.54
C GLN A 23 -5.60 -11.44 -6.27
N GLY A 24 -6.74 -12.08 -6.12
CA GLY A 24 -7.10 -13.28 -6.87
C GLY A 24 -7.20 -13.03 -8.37
N PHE A 25 -7.79 -11.90 -8.77
CA PHE A 25 -7.90 -11.50 -10.17
C PHE A 25 -6.52 -11.29 -10.81
N VAL A 26 -5.63 -10.56 -10.14
CA VAL A 26 -4.26 -10.32 -10.64
C VAL A 26 -3.50 -11.64 -10.74
N HIS A 27 -3.60 -12.50 -9.74
CA HIS A 27 -2.97 -13.81 -9.74
C HIS A 27 -3.44 -14.70 -10.90
N GLY A 28 -4.75 -14.66 -11.19
CA GLY A 28 -5.33 -15.43 -12.30
C GLY A 28 -4.90 -14.94 -13.68
N HIS A 29 -4.58 -13.66 -13.84
CA HIS A 29 -4.18 -13.06 -15.12
C HIS A 29 -2.67 -13.03 -15.32
N ARG A 30 -1.92 -12.65 -14.29
CA ARG A 30 -0.45 -12.62 -14.27
C ARG A 30 0.03 -12.96 -12.86
N HIS A 31 0.24 -14.24 -12.61
CA HIS A 31 0.71 -14.76 -11.31
C HIS A 31 2.10 -14.26 -10.92
N ASP A 32 2.90 -13.80 -11.89
CA ASP A 32 4.23 -13.23 -11.69
C ASP A 32 4.21 -11.71 -11.44
N ALA A 33 3.01 -11.08 -11.45
CA ALA A 33 2.89 -9.65 -11.23
C ALA A 33 3.32 -9.26 -9.80
N LEU A 34 4.16 -8.23 -9.71
CA LEU A 34 4.46 -7.58 -8.43
C LEU A 34 3.20 -6.83 -7.96
N ARG A 35 2.75 -7.12 -6.77
CA ARG A 35 1.57 -6.47 -6.17
C ARG A 35 2.01 -5.43 -5.17
N ILE A 36 1.48 -4.22 -5.30
CA ILE A 36 1.80 -3.08 -4.44
C ILE A 36 0.50 -2.51 -3.90
N LEU A 37 0.37 -2.36 -2.58
CA LEU A 37 -0.71 -1.60 -1.97
C LEU A 37 -0.49 -0.12 -2.28
N ASP A 38 -1.50 0.56 -2.85
CA ASP A 38 -1.43 1.99 -3.12
C ASP A 38 -1.04 2.73 -1.83
N PHE A 39 0.02 3.52 -1.89
CA PHE A 39 0.55 4.24 -0.74
C PHE A 39 -0.49 5.20 -0.14
N ALA A 40 -1.31 5.85 -0.98
CA ALA A 40 -2.39 6.72 -0.50
C ALA A 40 -3.42 5.94 0.32
N HIS A 41 -3.71 4.69 -0.06
CA HIS A 41 -4.64 3.84 0.67
C HIS A 41 -4.06 3.42 2.04
N ALA A 42 -2.78 3.06 2.08
CA ALA A 42 -2.08 2.81 3.35
C ALA A 42 -2.08 4.06 4.24
N ALA A 43 -1.90 5.24 3.66
CA ALA A 43 -1.95 6.51 4.36
C ALA A 43 -3.32 6.77 5.00
N ASP A 44 -4.40 6.45 4.31
CA ASP A 44 -5.76 6.57 4.84
C ASP A 44 -5.95 5.70 6.08
N TYR A 45 -5.46 4.48 6.07
CA TYR A 45 -5.52 3.59 7.25
C TYR A 45 -4.72 4.13 8.43
N VAL A 46 -3.53 4.66 8.20
CA VAL A 46 -2.70 5.27 9.25
C VAL A 46 -3.41 6.50 9.85
N SER A 47 -4.04 7.32 9.01
CA SER A 47 -4.80 8.48 9.45
C SER A 47 -6.02 8.09 10.29
N GLU A 48 -6.75 7.06 9.90
CA GLU A 48 -7.89 6.53 10.66
C GLU A 48 -7.44 5.97 12.02
N ILE A 49 -6.31 5.28 12.07
CA ILE A 49 -5.74 4.79 13.33
C ILE A 49 -5.42 5.98 14.26
N ALA A 50 -4.83 7.06 13.74
CA ALA A 50 -4.55 8.27 14.51
C ALA A 50 -5.83 8.86 15.11
N ASP A 51 -6.89 8.97 14.30
CA ASP A 51 -8.18 9.50 14.75
C ASP A 51 -8.79 8.63 15.87
N LYS A 52 -8.77 7.33 15.70
CA LYS A 52 -9.27 6.39 16.71
C LYS A 52 -8.47 6.42 18.02
N VAL A 53 -7.15 6.60 17.95
CA VAL A 53 -6.31 6.78 19.15
C VAL A 53 -6.72 8.05 19.89
N ARG A 54 -6.91 9.16 19.18
CA ARG A 54 -7.34 10.42 19.78
C ARG A 54 -8.74 10.32 20.40
N GLU A 55 -9.66 9.66 19.72
CA GLU A 55 -11.03 9.41 20.23
C GLU A 55 -11.02 8.56 21.49
N SER A 56 -10.05 7.65 21.65
CA SER A 56 -9.88 6.83 22.85
C SER A 56 -9.17 7.55 24.01
N GLY A 57 -8.88 8.84 23.86
CA GLY A 57 -8.19 9.66 24.85
C GLY A 57 -6.67 9.62 24.77
N GLY A 58 -6.12 9.00 23.73
CA GLY A 58 -4.67 8.99 23.49
C GLY A 58 -4.16 10.30 22.89
N HIS A 59 -2.91 10.60 23.18
CA HIS A 59 -2.23 11.78 22.62
C HIS A 59 -1.22 11.35 21.57
N LEU A 60 -1.33 11.95 20.39
CA LEU A 60 -0.36 11.79 19.30
C LEU A 60 0.16 13.17 18.89
N PRO A 61 1.46 13.32 18.57
CA PRO A 61 1.99 14.56 18.03
C PRO A 61 1.25 14.97 16.76
N ALA A 62 1.19 16.28 16.47
CA ALA A 62 0.50 16.80 15.28
C ALA A 62 1.03 16.20 13.96
N LYS A 63 2.32 15.89 13.90
CA LYS A 63 2.97 15.30 12.72
C LYS A 63 3.19 13.78 12.82
N TRP A 64 2.47 13.12 13.71
CA TRP A 64 2.64 11.68 13.92
C TRP A 64 2.36 10.88 12.64
N VAL A 65 1.27 11.17 11.95
CA VAL A 65 0.90 10.51 10.67
C VAL A 65 2.01 10.69 9.65
N ASP A 66 2.47 11.92 9.45
CA ASP A 66 3.55 12.22 8.50
C ASP A 66 4.84 11.45 8.83
N GLY A 67 5.19 11.37 10.10
CA GLY A 67 6.36 10.61 10.56
C GLY A 67 6.23 9.11 10.32
N VAL A 68 5.07 8.55 10.58
CA VAL A 68 4.79 7.12 10.33
C VAL A 68 4.87 6.80 8.84
N LEU A 69 4.27 7.63 8.01
CA LEU A 69 4.26 7.45 6.55
C LEU A 69 5.66 7.62 5.95
N HIS A 70 6.44 8.58 6.46
CA HIS A 70 7.83 8.75 6.05
C HIS A 70 8.66 7.49 6.32
N ARG A 71 8.52 6.90 7.50
CA ARG A 71 9.20 5.64 7.85
C ARG A 71 8.72 4.49 6.98
N LEU A 72 7.43 4.37 6.75
CA LEU A 72 6.88 3.34 5.86
C LEU A 72 7.50 3.44 4.47
N LYS A 73 7.58 4.64 3.91
CA LYS A 73 8.12 4.88 2.58
C LYS A 73 9.61 4.55 2.47
N HIS A 74 10.40 4.83 3.51
CA HIS A 74 11.85 4.73 3.46
C HIS A 74 12.44 3.53 4.19
N GLU A 75 11.74 2.99 5.20
CA GLU A 75 12.24 1.87 6.02
C GLU A 75 11.40 0.59 5.85
N GLY A 76 10.20 0.68 5.25
CA GLY A 76 9.31 -0.45 5.07
C GLY A 76 8.32 -0.66 6.22
N PRO A 77 7.49 -1.73 6.14
CA PRO A 77 6.33 -1.89 7.03
C PRO A 77 6.65 -2.47 8.41
N ALA A 78 7.75 -3.20 8.59
CA ALA A 78 7.99 -3.99 9.80
C ALA A 78 7.99 -3.16 11.08
N ARG A 79 8.72 -2.05 11.08
CA ARG A 79 8.84 -1.16 12.25
C ARG A 79 7.54 -0.41 12.53
N MET A 80 6.90 0.05 11.47
CA MET A 80 5.60 0.70 11.56
C MET A 80 4.56 -0.24 12.18
N LEU A 81 4.45 -1.46 11.69
CA LEU A 81 3.47 -2.43 12.18
C LEU A 81 3.70 -2.80 13.65
N ARG A 82 4.94 -2.91 14.10
CA ARG A 82 5.24 -3.11 15.51
C ARG A 82 4.76 -1.94 16.37
N HIS A 83 4.96 -0.73 15.90
CA HIS A 83 4.49 0.48 16.59
C HIS A 83 2.95 0.51 16.65
N LEU A 84 2.28 0.28 15.52
CA LEU A 84 0.83 0.24 15.46
C LEU A 84 0.21 -0.87 16.31
N SER A 85 0.87 -2.03 16.40
CA SER A 85 0.41 -3.14 17.24
C SER A 85 0.36 -2.78 18.73
N ARG A 86 1.24 -1.91 19.19
CA ARG A 86 1.19 -1.39 20.57
C ARG A 86 -0.02 -0.50 20.78
N LEU A 87 -0.35 0.34 19.80
CA LEU A 87 -1.53 1.20 19.84
C LEU A 87 -2.84 0.40 19.75
N ALA A 88 -2.82 -0.74 19.06
CA ALA A 88 -3.96 -1.62 18.89
C ALA A 88 -4.52 -2.17 20.21
N ARG A 89 -3.71 -2.22 21.26
CA ARG A 89 -4.14 -2.65 22.60
C ARG A 89 -5.16 -1.71 23.23
N ARG A 90 -5.30 -0.50 22.73
CA ARG A 90 -6.21 0.51 23.28
C ARG A 90 -7.68 0.22 22.95
N SER A 91 -7.96 -0.40 21.78
CA SER A 91 -9.31 -0.56 21.27
C SER A 91 -9.38 -1.67 20.22
N PRO A 92 -10.49 -2.49 20.23
CA PRO A 92 -10.72 -3.48 19.17
C PRO A 92 -10.81 -2.86 17.76
N GLN A 93 -11.29 -1.63 17.65
CA GLN A 93 -11.39 -0.91 16.37
C GLN A 93 -10.01 -0.60 15.80
N ILE A 94 -9.07 -0.19 16.65
CA ILE A 94 -7.67 0.04 16.24
C ILE A 94 -7.03 -1.28 15.84
N GLN A 95 -7.28 -2.35 16.60
CA GLN A 95 -6.78 -3.69 16.31
C GLN A 95 -7.24 -4.17 14.92
N GLU A 96 -8.49 -3.93 14.57
CA GLU A 96 -9.05 -4.28 13.25
C GLU A 96 -8.30 -3.58 12.12
N GLN A 97 -8.05 -2.28 12.26
CA GLN A 97 -7.30 -1.50 11.27
C GLN A 97 -5.85 -1.99 11.14
N VAL A 98 -5.20 -2.28 12.26
CA VAL A 98 -3.83 -2.80 12.26
C VAL A 98 -3.77 -4.18 11.63
N ASN A 99 -4.72 -5.06 11.91
CA ASN A 99 -4.82 -6.40 11.31
C ASN A 99 -4.95 -6.32 9.79
N TYR A 100 -5.73 -5.37 9.28
CA TYR A 100 -5.84 -5.14 7.84
C TYR A 100 -4.48 -4.87 7.21
N LEU A 101 -3.70 -3.98 7.80
CA LEU A 101 -2.36 -3.64 7.32
C LEU A 101 -1.38 -4.82 7.47
N GLN A 102 -1.44 -5.56 8.57
CA GLN A 102 -0.57 -6.72 8.80
C GLN A 102 -0.77 -7.82 7.75
N LYS A 103 -2.01 -8.09 7.37
CA LYS A 103 -2.33 -9.06 6.31
C LYS A 103 -1.73 -8.66 4.95
N ARG A 104 -1.48 -7.39 4.76
CA ARG A 104 -0.99 -6.82 3.50
C ARG A 104 0.46 -6.34 3.57
N ARG A 105 1.19 -6.71 4.61
CA ARG A 105 2.57 -6.27 4.82
C ARG A 105 3.48 -6.55 3.62
N GLU A 106 3.28 -7.67 2.95
CA GLU A 106 4.06 -8.05 1.78
C GLU A 106 3.83 -7.15 0.57
N LEU A 107 2.74 -6.38 0.59
CA LEU A 107 2.40 -5.41 -0.45
C LEU A 107 2.94 -4.01 -0.16
N MET A 108 3.64 -3.81 0.96
CA MET A 108 4.05 -2.50 1.46
C MET A 108 5.58 -2.33 1.53
N ASP A 109 6.35 -3.12 0.81
CA ASP A 109 7.81 -2.98 0.78
C ASP A 109 8.24 -1.83 -0.14
N TYR A 110 7.78 -0.63 0.19
CA TYR A 110 7.98 0.57 -0.62
C TYR A 110 9.46 0.93 -0.87
N PRO A 111 10.39 0.75 0.09
CA PRO A 111 11.80 1.01 -0.20
C PRO A 111 12.33 0.17 -1.37
N THR A 112 11.99 -1.11 -1.39
CA THR A 112 12.40 -2.02 -2.47
C THR A 112 11.77 -1.64 -3.80
N TYR A 113 10.46 -1.33 -3.80
CA TYR A 113 9.76 -0.94 -5.03
C TYR A 113 10.36 0.32 -5.65
N GLN A 114 10.68 1.32 -4.82
CA GLN A 114 11.30 2.56 -5.28
C GLN A 114 12.71 2.33 -5.83
N GLN A 115 13.50 1.46 -5.20
CA GLN A 115 14.83 1.08 -5.69
C GLN A 115 14.77 0.41 -7.05
N GLN A 116 13.73 -0.38 -7.29
CA GLN A 116 13.49 -1.05 -8.57
C GLN A 116 12.85 -0.15 -9.63
N GLY A 117 12.54 1.10 -9.28
CA GLY A 117 11.93 2.08 -10.18
C GLY A 117 10.42 1.92 -10.37
N TRP A 118 9.75 1.20 -9.47
CA TRP A 118 8.30 1.07 -9.51
C TRP A 118 7.61 2.25 -8.81
N PRO A 119 6.46 2.71 -9.31
CA PRO A 119 5.64 3.67 -8.59
C PRO A 119 4.98 3.00 -7.37
N ILE A 120 4.78 3.75 -6.30
CA ILE A 120 4.11 3.26 -5.10
C ILE A 120 2.69 3.83 -4.93
N GLY A 121 2.30 4.75 -5.80
CA GLY A 121 0.97 5.34 -5.82
C GLY A 121 0.48 5.56 -7.24
N SER A 122 -0.82 5.48 -7.43
CA SER A 122 -1.47 5.56 -8.73
C SER A 122 -1.25 6.89 -9.46
N GLY A 123 -1.03 8.00 -8.73
CA GLY A 123 -0.82 9.32 -9.32
C GLY A 123 0.49 9.47 -10.10
N CYS A 124 1.47 8.58 -9.90
CA CYS A 124 2.78 8.64 -10.53
C CYS A 124 2.96 7.69 -11.73
N ALA A 125 1.98 6.84 -12.00
CA ALA A 125 2.13 5.74 -12.94
C ALA A 125 2.23 6.18 -14.41
N CYS A 126 1.53 7.23 -14.79
CA CYS A 126 1.47 7.67 -16.20
C CYS A 126 2.82 8.11 -16.75
N SER A 127 3.66 8.77 -15.95
CA SER A 127 4.97 9.25 -16.39
C SER A 127 6.04 8.15 -16.45
N LEU A 128 5.83 7.04 -15.73
CA LEU A 128 6.76 5.93 -15.69
C LEU A 128 6.50 4.89 -16.79
N ILE A 129 5.25 4.71 -17.21
CA ILE A 129 4.87 3.80 -18.30
C ILE A 129 5.59 4.17 -19.60
N GLU A 130 5.75 5.46 -19.88
CA GLU A 130 6.43 5.93 -21.09
C GLU A 130 7.95 5.64 -21.11
N LYS A 131 8.54 5.47 -19.91
CA LYS A 131 9.99 5.27 -19.76
C LYS A 131 10.42 3.81 -19.69
N LEU A 132 9.46 2.87 -19.56
CA LEU A 132 9.76 1.47 -19.29
C LEU A 132 9.05 0.55 -20.31
N PRO A 133 9.58 0.42 -21.53
CA PRO A 133 8.92 -0.32 -22.60
C PRO A 133 8.73 -1.81 -22.33
N VAL A 134 9.47 -2.38 -21.36
CA VAL A 134 9.39 -3.80 -20.98
C VAL A 134 8.55 -4.04 -19.73
N ARG A 135 8.05 -2.98 -19.11
CA ARG A 135 7.23 -3.05 -17.90
C ARG A 135 5.83 -2.55 -18.17
N ALA A 136 4.85 -3.20 -17.56
CA ALA A 136 3.47 -2.74 -17.55
C ALA A 136 3.02 -2.49 -16.13
N ILE A 137 2.21 -1.45 -15.94
CA ILE A 137 1.64 -1.08 -14.66
C ILE A 137 0.13 -1.24 -14.75
N LEU A 138 -0.42 -2.06 -13.87
CA LEU A 138 -1.85 -2.28 -13.71
C LEU A 138 -2.33 -1.48 -12.51
N GLU A 139 -3.19 -0.49 -12.75
CA GLU A 139 -3.85 0.27 -11.71
C GLU A 139 -5.29 -0.18 -11.59
N TRP A 140 -5.71 -0.43 -10.37
CA TRP A 140 -7.07 -0.80 -10.07
C TRP A 140 -7.70 0.19 -9.10
N TRP A 141 -8.80 0.79 -9.53
CA TRP A 141 -9.61 1.68 -8.72
C TRP A 141 -10.86 0.93 -8.28
N TYR A 142 -11.14 0.98 -7.01
CA TYR A 142 -12.44 0.56 -6.52
C TYR A 142 -13.40 1.74 -6.66
N GLU A 143 -14.25 1.69 -7.70
CA GLU A 143 -15.42 2.53 -7.77
C GLU A 143 -16.54 1.79 -7.03
N GLY A 144 -16.66 2.08 -5.77
CA GLY A 144 -17.72 1.59 -4.93
C GLY A 144 -18.97 2.45 -5.06
#